data_15f79842cda3427ad38da67c05a8c1e1
#
_entry.id   15f79842cda3427ad38da67c05a8c1e1
#
_cell.length_a   1.000
_cell.length_b   1.000
_cell.length_c   1.000
_cell.angle_alpha   90.00
_cell.angle_beta   90.00
_cell.angle_gamma   90.00
#
_symmetry.space_group_name_H-M   'P 1'
#
loop_
_entity.id
_entity.type
_entity.pdbx_description
1 polymer ?
#
loop_
_entity_poly.entity_id
_entity_poly.type
_entity_poly.pdbx_seq_one_letter_code
_entity_poly.pdbx_strand_id
1 'polypeptide(L)'
;TANEDIEKEFGNDISSIVAGLKRVKGLYEKTPAVETENFRNLLVSFAEDMRVVLIMTADRLAAMRRLRDVEDKEARNRVAREAEFLYAPIAHKLGLYKIKSELEDLAVKYLEHDAYYLIREKLNATKSARDAYIADFIRPISEKLTQAGLKFHIKGRTKSIHSIWQKMKRQRCGFEGVYDLFAIRIIIDCPAEKEKQECWQVYSIITDMYQPNPKRLRDWLSVPKSNGYESLHITVLGPQNKWVEV
;
A
#
# COMPACT_ATOMS: atom_id res chain seq x y z
N THR A 1 -10.26 -11.02 38.90
CA THR A 1 -10.72 -10.05 37.87
C THR A 1 -10.72 -10.70 36.50
N ALA A 2 -11.49 -10.16 35.54
CA ALA A 2 -11.59 -10.73 34.17
C ALA A 2 -10.21 -10.92 33.46
N ASN A 3 -9.17 -10.17 33.81
CA ASN A 3 -7.82 -10.36 33.30
C ASN A 3 -7.10 -11.54 33.97
N GLU A 4 -7.27 -11.71 35.28
CA GLU A 4 -6.69 -12.85 36.03
C GLU A 4 -7.31 -14.18 35.58
N ASP A 5 -8.60 -14.19 35.25
CA ASP A 5 -9.28 -15.37 34.72
C ASP A 5 -8.73 -15.74 33.33
N ILE A 6 -8.49 -14.74 32.44
CA ILE A 6 -7.89 -14.94 31.15
C ILE A 6 -6.44 -15.44 31.27
N GLU A 7 -5.67 -14.91 32.23
CA GLU A 7 -4.29 -15.33 32.47
C GLU A 7 -4.21 -16.78 32.94
N LYS A 8 -5.11 -17.19 33.82
CA LYS A 8 -5.20 -18.57 34.31
C LYS A 8 -5.58 -19.57 33.23
N GLU A 9 -6.50 -19.17 32.32
CA GLU A 9 -7.04 -20.07 31.30
C GLU A 9 -6.16 -20.10 30.02
N PHE A 10 -5.60 -18.96 29.60
CA PHE A 10 -4.93 -18.79 28.31
C PHE A 10 -3.46 -18.36 28.41
N GLY A 11 -2.96 -18.14 29.63
CA GLY A 11 -1.60 -17.70 29.91
C GLY A 11 -1.36 -16.20 29.76
N ASN A 12 -0.16 -15.79 30.22
CA ASN A 12 0.23 -14.38 30.33
C ASN A 12 0.28 -13.64 28.97
N ASP A 13 0.70 -14.32 27.91
CA ASP A 13 0.79 -13.74 26.56
C ASP A 13 -0.58 -13.25 26.06
N ILE A 14 -1.60 -14.08 26.18
CA ILE A 14 -2.96 -13.74 25.75
C ILE A 14 -3.56 -12.68 26.67
N SER A 15 -3.36 -12.80 27.98
CA SER A 15 -3.82 -11.80 28.95
C SER A 15 -3.23 -10.41 28.66
N SER A 16 -1.93 -10.34 28.33
CA SER A 16 -1.23 -9.10 27.97
C SER A 16 -1.82 -8.45 26.70
N ILE A 17 -2.08 -9.24 25.65
CA ILE A 17 -2.70 -8.75 24.41
C ILE A 17 -4.10 -8.20 24.69
N VAL A 18 -4.93 -8.93 25.45
CA VAL A 18 -6.30 -8.48 25.80
C VAL A 18 -6.27 -7.20 26.64
N ALA A 19 -5.34 -7.09 27.57
CA ALA A 19 -5.14 -5.87 28.35
C ALA A 19 -4.73 -4.69 27.47
N GLY A 20 -3.84 -4.91 26.49
CA GLY A 20 -3.45 -3.93 25.50
C GLY A 20 -4.62 -3.43 24.65
N LEU A 21 -5.45 -4.36 24.13
CA LEU A 21 -6.66 -4.02 23.37
C LEU A 21 -7.66 -3.19 24.19
N LYS A 22 -7.86 -3.53 25.48
CA LYS A 22 -8.72 -2.76 26.39
C LYS A 22 -8.17 -1.34 26.65
N ARG A 23 -6.85 -1.19 26.84
CA ARG A 23 -6.20 0.12 27.00
C ARG A 23 -6.42 1.01 25.77
N VAL A 24 -6.20 0.47 24.59
CA VAL A 24 -6.40 1.22 23.34
C VAL A 24 -7.86 1.60 23.15
N LYS A 25 -8.81 0.71 23.43
CA LYS A 25 -10.24 1.03 23.38
C LYS A 25 -10.60 2.21 24.31
N GLY A 26 -10.04 2.23 25.52
CA GLY A 26 -10.24 3.33 26.46
C GLY A 26 -9.68 4.67 25.99
N LEU A 27 -8.65 4.67 25.11
CA LEU A 27 -8.14 5.89 24.48
C LEU A 27 -9.13 6.46 23.46
N TYR A 28 -9.75 5.60 22.66
CA TYR A 28 -10.77 6.01 21.69
C TYR A 28 -11.97 6.71 22.34
N GLU A 29 -12.39 6.21 23.49
CA GLU A 29 -13.52 6.77 24.23
C GLU A 29 -13.23 8.15 24.82
N LYS A 30 -11.95 8.47 25.05
CA LYS A 30 -11.51 9.73 25.70
C LYS A 30 -11.02 10.80 24.72
N THR A 31 -10.80 10.48 23.45
CA THR A 31 -10.15 11.39 22.49
C THR A 31 -11.08 11.69 21.34
N PRO A 32 -11.64 12.91 21.24
CA PRO A 32 -12.56 13.29 20.17
C PRO A 32 -11.88 13.49 18.80
N ALA A 33 -10.56 13.60 18.73
CA ALA A 33 -9.79 13.90 17.50
C ALA A 33 -8.98 12.71 17.01
N VAL A 34 -9.65 11.64 16.60
CA VAL A 34 -9.05 10.39 16.08
C VAL A 34 -8.22 10.63 14.78
N GLU A 35 -8.50 11.71 14.06
CA GLU A 35 -7.91 12.03 12.74
C GLU A 35 -6.55 12.73 12.82
N THR A 36 -5.96 12.90 14.01
CA THR A 36 -4.69 13.62 14.17
C THR A 36 -3.48 12.68 14.13
N GLU A 37 -2.36 13.18 13.61
CA GLU A 37 -1.09 12.47 13.63
C GLU A 37 -0.62 12.17 15.06
N ASN A 38 -0.90 13.08 15.99
CA ASN A 38 -0.60 12.90 17.41
C ASN A 38 -1.35 11.71 18.00
N PHE A 39 -2.64 11.53 17.68
CA PHE A 39 -3.41 10.36 18.13
C PHE A 39 -2.84 9.06 17.58
N ARG A 40 -2.42 9.05 16.31
CA ARG A 40 -1.78 7.90 15.66
C ARG A 40 -0.48 7.49 16.35
N ASN A 41 0.38 8.48 16.64
CA ASN A 41 1.64 8.24 17.33
C ASN A 41 1.41 7.78 18.77
N LEU A 42 0.43 8.35 19.44
CA LEU A 42 -0.01 7.98 20.77
C LEU A 42 -0.51 6.53 20.80
N LEU A 43 -1.35 6.14 19.85
CA LEU A 43 -1.89 4.78 19.72
C LEU A 43 -0.78 3.74 19.53
N VAL A 44 0.21 4.03 18.69
CA VAL A 44 1.37 3.15 18.47
C VAL A 44 2.25 3.08 19.71
N SER A 45 2.43 4.19 20.45
CA SER A 45 3.23 4.23 21.68
C SER A 45 2.55 3.55 22.87
N PHE A 46 1.21 3.56 22.94
CA PHE A 46 0.46 2.88 23.98
C PHE A 46 0.32 1.36 23.75
N ALA A 47 0.53 0.92 22.51
CA ALA A 47 0.62 -0.50 22.23
C ALA A 47 2.06 -0.98 22.49
N GLU A 48 2.36 -1.27 23.76
CA GLU A 48 3.62 -1.90 24.16
C GLU A 48 3.89 -3.23 23.42
N ASP A 49 2.81 -3.83 22.92
CA ASP A 49 2.84 -5.08 22.17
C ASP A 49 2.34 -4.84 20.74
N MET A 50 3.24 -5.06 19.77
CA MET A 50 2.92 -4.91 18.34
C MET A 50 1.80 -5.83 17.86
N ARG A 51 1.58 -6.97 18.53
CA ARG A 51 0.47 -7.89 18.24
C ARG A 51 -0.88 -7.21 18.41
N VAL A 52 -1.01 -6.30 19.38
CA VAL A 52 -2.23 -5.49 19.60
C VAL A 52 -2.54 -4.64 18.37
N VAL A 53 -1.53 -3.97 17.81
CA VAL A 53 -1.68 -3.11 16.61
C VAL A 53 -2.06 -3.94 15.38
N LEU A 54 -1.46 -5.12 15.22
CA LEU A 54 -1.79 -6.05 14.14
C LEU A 54 -3.24 -6.53 14.22
N ILE A 55 -3.69 -6.95 15.41
CA ILE A 55 -5.08 -7.40 15.65
C ILE A 55 -6.06 -6.28 15.34
N MET A 56 -5.82 -5.07 15.85
CA MET A 56 -6.68 -3.92 15.59
C MET A 56 -6.77 -3.57 14.11
N THR A 57 -5.64 -3.65 13.40
CA THR A 57 -5.60 -3.38 11.95
C THR A 57 -6.39 -4.44 11.18
N ALA A 58 -6.26 -5.72 11.57
CA ALA A 58 -7.01 -6.82 10.96
C ALA A 58 -8.52 -6.72 11.26
N ASP A 59 -8.88 -6.38 12.49
CA ASP A 59 -10.28 -6.17 12.89
C ASP A 59 -10.91 -5.02 12.11
N ARG A 60 -10.19 -3.88 11.98
CA ARG A 60 -10.66 -2.75 11.17
C ARG A 60 -10.87 -3.15 9.70
N LEU A 61 -9.97 -3.93 9.12
CA LEU A 61 -10.13 -4.41 7.75
C LEU A 61 -11.36 -5.33 7.62
N ALA A 62 -11.57 -6.23 8.58
CA ALA A 62 -12.74 -7.09 8.62
C ALA A 62 -14.05 -6.29 8.76
N ALA A 63 -14.06 -5.23 9.60
CA ALA A 63 -15.18 -4.32 9.72
C ALA A 63 -15.45 -3.58 8.40
N MET A 64 -14.42 -3.05 7.73
CA MET A 64 -14.54 -2.35 6.46
C MET A 64 -15.12 -3.23 5.35
N ARG A 65 -14.76 -4.51 5.29
CA ARG A 65 -15.32 -5.46 4.32
C ARG A 65 -16.80 -5.70 4.50
N ARG A 66 -17.30 -5.66 5.75
CA ARG A 66 -18.72 -5.84 6.12
C ARG A 66 -19.51 -4.54 6.21
N LEU A 67 -18.88 -3.40 5.98
CA LEU A 67 -19.50 -2.09 6.18
C LEU A 67 -20.70 -1.82 5.24
N ARG A 68 -20.81 -2.56 4.14
CA ARG A 68 -21.99 -2.53 3.25
C ARG A 68 -23.29 -2.92 3.96
N ASP A 69 -23.18 -3.75 5.00
CA ASP A 69 -24.32 -4.31 5.73
C ASP A 69 -24.82 -3.37 6.85
N VAL A 70 -24.13 -2.24 7.06
CA VAL A 70 -24.50 -1.21 8.05
C VAL A 70 -25.39 -0.17 7.35
N GLU A 71 -26.64 -0.01 7.82
CA GLU A 71 -27.62 0.91 7.22
C GLU A 71 -27.29 2.37 7.52
N ASP A 72 -26.80 2.67 8.73
CA ASP A 72 -26.44 4.02 9.16
C ASP A 72 -25.27 4.59 8.36
N LYS A 73 -25.56 5.59 7.53
CA LYS A 73 -24.58 6.27 6.68
C LYS A 73 -23.51 7.02 7.49
N GLU A 74 -23.89 7.63 8.60
CA GLU A 74 -22.93 8.37 9.44
C GLU A 74 -21.97 7.42 10.13
N ALA A 75 -22.46 6.31 10.66
CA ALA A 75 -21.64 5.25 11.23
C ALA A 75 -20.67 4.67 10.18
N ARG A 76 -21.15 4.39 8.96
CA ARG A 76 -20.29 3.95 7.85
C ARG A 76 -19.18 4.96 7.54
N ASN A 77 -19.52 6.23 7.40
CA ASN A 77 -18.56 7.27 7.07
C ASN A 77 -17.52 7.46 8.19
N ARG A 78 -17.93 7.38 9.45
CA ARG A 78 -17.01 7.44 10.59
C ARG A 78 -15.98 6.31 10.54
N VAL A 79 -16.43 5.07 10.37
CA VAL A 79 -15.55 3.90 10.28
C VAL A 79 -14.61 4.00 9.06
N ALA A 80 -15.10 4.49 7.92
CA ALA A 80 -14.31 4.68 6.71
C ALA A 80 -13.23 5.78 6.88
N ARG A 81 -13.56 6.90 7.53
CA ARG A 81 -12.57 7.94 7.87
C ARG A 81 -11.50 7.43 8.81
N GLU A 82 -11.87 6.72 9.87
CA GLU A 82 -10.90 6.11 10.77
C GLU A 82 -9.97 5.13 10.03
N ALA A 83 -10.51 4.35 9.09
CA ALA A 83 -9.68 3.46 8.27
C ALA A 83 -8.68 4.24 7.40
N GLU A 84 -9.10 5.34 6.78
CA GLU A 84 -8.24 6.19 5.92
C GLU A 84 -7.18 6.93 6.73
N PHE A 85 -7.57 7.61 7.82
CA PHE A 85 -6.69 8.54 8.54
C PHE A 85 -5.83 7.86 9.61
N LEU A 86 -6.24 6.73 10.14
CA LEU A 86 -5.55 6.06 11.22
C LEU A 86 -4.96 4.71 10.80
N TYR A 87 -5.79 3.76 10.38
CA TYR A 87 -5.34 2.39 10.17
C TYR A 87 -4.52 2.18 8.89
N ALA A 88 -4.85 2.85 7.79
CA ALA A 88 -4.07 2.76 6.57
C ALA A 88 -2.64 3.33 6.75
N PRO A 89 -2.42 4.49 7.41
CA PRO A 89 -1.09 4.96 7.76
C PRO A 89 -0.33 4.05 8.74
N ILE A 90 -1.01 3.43 9.71
CA ILE A 90 -0.39 2.45 10.59
C ILE A 90 0.08 1.23 9.77
N ALA A 91 -0.80 0.67 8.95
CA ALA A 91 -0.45 -0.44 8.06
C ALA A 91 0.72 -0.09 7.13
N HIS A 92 0.82 1.17 6.67
CA HIS A 92 1.94 1.65 5.89
C HIS A 92 3.25 1.65 6.69
N LYS A 93 3.24 2.18 7.92
CA LYS A 93 4.42 2.18 8.81
C LYS A 93 4.91 0.75 9.12
N LEU A 94 3.98 -0.19 9.23
CA LEU A 94 4.28 -1.61 9.47
C LEU A 94 4.66 -2.39 8.21
N GLY A 95 4.73 -1.76 7.04
CA GLY A 95 5.02 -2.45 5.77
C GLY A 95 3.88 -3.34 5.24
N LEU A 96 2.69 -3.30 5.84
CA LEU A 96 1.52 -4.10 5.46
C LEU A 96 0.80 -3.50 4.25
N TYR A 97 1.51 -3.37 3.12
CA TYR A 97 1.04 -2.62 1.94
C TYR A 97 -0.24 -3.16 1.31
N LYS A 98 -0.52 -4.47 1.40
CA LYS A 98 -1.76 -5.07 0.90
C LYS A 98 -2.95 -4.59 1.74
N ILE A 99 -2.83 -4.67 3.06
CA ILE A 99 -3.85 -4.20 4.01
C ILE A 99 -4.08 -2.70 3.86
N LYS A 100 -2.99 -1.93 3.80
CA LYS A 100 -3.05 -0.48 3.55
C LYS A 100 -3.85 -0.15 2.30
N SER A 101 -3.51 -0.76 1.16
CA SER A 101 -4.19 -0.48 -0.11
C SER A 101 -5.66 -0.86 -0.08
N GLU A 102 -6.02 -1.97 0.56
CA GLU A 102 -7.41 -2.41 0.68
C GLU A 102 -8.22 -1.49 1.60
N LEU A 103 -7.65 -1.07 2.74
CA LEU A 103 -8.29 -0.09 3.63
C LEU A 103 -8.57 1.23 2.91
N GLU A 104 -7.58 1.74 2.17
CA GLU A 104 -7.71 2.98 1.38
C GLU A 104 -8.77 2.86 0.27
N ASP A 105 -8.78 1.77 -0.50
CA ASP A 105 -9.75 1.56 -1.56
C ASP A 105 -11.17 1.41 -1.02
N LEU A 106 -11.34 0.70 0.12
CA LEU A 106 -12.62 0.61 0.81
C LEU A 106 -13.06 1.97 1.39
N ALA A 107 -12.14 2.78 1.90
CA ALA A 107 -12.46 4.13 2.38
C ALA A 107 -13.00 5.00 1.22
N VAL A 108 -12.33 5.02 0.08
CA VAL A 108 -12.84 5.75 -1.12
C VAL A 108 -14.21 5.23 -1.54
N LYS A 109 -14.45 3.91 -1.47
CA LYS A 109 -15.74 3.32 -1.82
C LYS A 109 -16.90 3.87 -1.00
N TYR A 110 -16.68 4.18 0.28
CA TYR A 110 -17.73 4.66 1.19
C TYR A 110 -17.78 6.19 1.29
N LEU A 111 -16.63 6.86 1.21
CA LEU A 111 -16.55 8.32 1.35
C LEU A 111 -16.74 9.05 0.03
N GLU A 112 -16.29 8.47 -1.09
CA GLU A 112 -16.26 9.05 -2.43
C GLU A 112 -16.87 8.07 -3.44
N HIS A 113 -18.10 7.67 -3.18
CA HIS A 113 -18.80 6.58 -3.89
C HIS A 113 -18.72 6.72 -5.41
N ASP A 114 -19.10 7.86 -5.95
CA ASP A 114 -19.17 8.08 -7.40
C ASP A 114 -17.78 8.00 -8.04
N ALA A 115 -16.77 8.57 -7.41
CA ALA A 115 -15.38 8.48 -7.85
C ALA A 115 -14.87 7.03 -7.84
N TYR A 116 -15.20 6.26 -6.81
CA TYR A 116 -14.82 4.85 -6.72
C TYR A 116 -15.37 4.03 -7.89
N TYR A 117 -16.66 4.14 -8.16
CA TYR A 117 -17.30 3.35 -9.21
C TYR A 117 -16.89 3.81 -10.61
N LEU A 118 -16.72 5.12 -10.83
CA LEU A 118 -16.17 5.67 -12.07
C LEU A 118 -14.78 5.07 -12.37
N ILE A 119 -13.87 5.15 -11.41
CA ILE A 119 -12.49 4.63 -11.58
C ILE A 119 -12.52 3.12 -11.78
N ARG A 120 -13.31 2.38 -11.02
CA ARG A 120 -13.45 0.93 -11.13
C ARG A 120 -13.96 0.52 -12.51
N GLU A 121 -14.98 1.19 -13.02
CA GLU A 121 -15.53 0.93 -14.36
C GLU A 121 -14.48 1.19 -15.45
N LYS A 122 -13.80 2.33 -15.41
CA LYS A 122 -12.73 2.68 -16.36
C LYS A 122 -11.56 1.70 -16.30
N LEU A 123 -11.15 1.27 -15.11
CA LEU A 123 -10.12 0.24 -14.95
C LEU A 123 -10.55 -1.10 -15.54
N ASN A 124 -11.81 -1.50 -15.36
CA ASN A 124 -12.33 -2.75 -15.93
C ASN A 124 -12.41 -2.66 -17.46
N ALA A 125 -12.94 -1.59 -18.01
CA ALA A 125 -13.06 -1.38 -19.45
C ALA A 125 -11.70 -1.40 -20.19
N THR A 126 -10.64 -0.91 -19.54
CA THR A 126 -9.29 -0.86 -20.12
C THR A 126 -8.39 -2.03 -19.75
N LYS A 127 -8.90 -3.01 -19.00
CA LYS A 127 -8.08 -4.09 -18.43
C LYS A 127 -7.31 -4.87 -19.49
N SER A 128 -7.97 -5.37 -20.53
CA SER A 128 -7.33 -6.20 -21.57
C SER A 128 -6.22 -5.44 -22.29
N ALA A 129 -6.49 -4.20 -22.70
CA ALA A 129 -5.50 -3.36 -23.39
C ALA A 129 -4.30 -3.03 -22.47
N ARG A 130 -4.55 -2.82 -21.20
CA ARG A 130 -3.52 -2.55 -20.21
C ARG A 130 -2.67 -3.78 -19.93
N ASP A 131 -3.29 -4.96 -19.79
CA ASP A 131 -2.59 -6.22 -19.54
C ASP A 131 -1.71 -6.58 -20.77
N ALA A 132 -2.20 -6.38 -21.99
CA ALA A 132 -1.41 -6.55 -23.22
C ALA A 132 -0.21 -5.58 -23.27
N TYR A 133 -0.43 -4.30 -22.96
CA TYR A 133 0.65 -3.31 -22.91
C TYR A 133 1.73 -3.68 -21.88
N ILE A 134 1.33 -4.12 -20.67
CA ILE A 134 2.25 -4.56 -19.62
C ILE A 134 3.06 -5.77 -20.11
N ALA A 135 2.43 -6.74 -20.74
CA ALA A 135 3.11 -7.92 -21.28
C ALA A 135 4.14 -7.54 -22.35
N ASP A 136 3.77 -6.66 -23.29
CA ASP A 136 4.66 -6.17 -24.33
C ASP A 136 5.85 -5.35 -23.78
N PHE A 137 5.62 -4.59 -22.71
CA PHE A 137 6.69 -3.86 -22.03
C PHE A 137 7.63 -4.79 -21.25
N ILE A 138 7.11 -5.83 -20.59
CA ILE A 138 7.89 -6.77 -19.77
C ILE A 138 8.75 -7.70 -20.64
N ARG A 139 8.26 -8.16 -21.79
CA ARG A 139 8.92 -9.16 -22.62
C ARG A 139 10.37 -8.80 -22.97
N PRO A 140 10.68 -7.66 -23.61
CA PRO A 140 12.06 -7.32 -23.96
C PRO A 140 12.96 -7.08 -22.72
N ILE A 141 12.40 -6.60 -21.62
CA ILE A 141 13.13 -6.45 -20.35
C ILE A 141 13.53 -7.83 -19.83
N SER A 142 12.60 -8.79 -19.79
CA SER A 142 12.86 -10.16 -19.34
C SER A 142 13.96 -10.83 -20.17
N GLU A 143 13.93 -10.66 -21.48
CA GLU A 143 14.95 -11.19 -22.39
C GLU A 143 16.34 -10.63 -22.07
N LYS A 144 16.45 -9.31 -21.87
CA LYS A 144 17.72 -8.65 -21.54
C LYS A 144 18.26 -9.04 -20.16
N LEU A 145 17.38 -9.12 -19.15
CA LEU A 145 17.78 -9.54 -17.81
C LEU A 145 18.23 -11.00 -17.78
N THR A 146 17.56 -11.87 -18.55
CA THR A 146 17.95 -13.29 -18.70
C THR A 146 19.31 -13.41 -19.41
N GLN A 147 19.55 -12.65 -20.49
CA GLN A 147 20.84 -12.60 -21.18
C GLN A 147 21.98 -12.11 -20.26
N ALA A 148 21.66 -11.22 -19.31
CA ALA A 148 22.61 -10.75 -18.30
C ALA A 148 22.86 -11.77 -17.17
N GLY A 149 22.21 -12.94 -17.20
CA GLY A 149 22.37 -14.00 -16.19
C GLY A 149 21.71 -13.72 -14.85
N LEU A 150 20.81 -12.72 -14.77
CA LEU A 150 20.12 -12.37 -13.55
C LEU A 150 18.97 -13.36 -13.26
N LYS A 151 18.75 -13.65 -11.98
CA LYS A 151 17.57 -14.37 -11.50
C LYS A 151 16.56 -13.35 -10.97
N PHE A 152 15.34 -13.38 -11.49
CA PHE A 152 14.35 -12.36 -11.17
C PHE A 152 12.92 -12.83 -11.39
N HIS A 153 11.99 -12.07 -10.82
CA HIS A 153 10.55 -12.14 -11.10
C HIS A 153 10.02 -10.76 -11.46
N ILE A 154 9.27 -10.65 -12.56
CA ILE A 154 8.61 -9.39 -12.93
C ILE A 154 7.10 -9.50 -12.65
N LYS A 155 6.54 -8.48 -11.99
CA LYS A 155 5.11 -8.36 -11.72
C LYS A 155 4.60 -7.02 -12.22
N GLY A 156 3.57 -7.04 -13.08
CA GLY A 156 2.76 -5.87 -13.36
C GLY A 156 1.86 -5.54 -12.16
N ARG A 157 1.71 -4.27 -11.85
CA ARG A 157 0.83 -3.78 -10.79
C ARG A 157 -0.02 -2.63 -11.30
N THR A 158 -1.32 -2.77 -11.25
CA THR A 158 -2.26 -1.65 -11.40
C THR A 158 -2.28 -0.85 -10.10
N LYS A 159 -2.29 0.48 -10.20
CA LYS A 159 -2.43 1.35 -9.02
C LYS A 159 -3.81 1.18 -8.38
N SER A 160 -3.87 1.31 -7.05
CA SER A 160 -5.11 1.26 -6.29
C SER A 160 -6.06 2.40 -6.70
N ILE A 161 -7.36 2.19 -6.52
CA ILE A 161 -8.39 3.19 -6.81
C ILE A 161 -8.13 4.46 -6.00
N HIS A 162 -7.77 4.32 -4.73
CA HIS A 162 -7.38 5.45 -3.87
C HIS A 162 -6.22 6.24 -4.46
N SER A 163 -5.15 5.57 -4.92
CA SER A 163 -3.98 6.24 -5.50
C SER A 163 -4.33 7.02 -6.78
N ILE A 164 -5.22 6.46 -7.60
CA ILE A 164 -5.74 7.12 -8.81
C ILE A 164 -6.58 8.33 -8.42
N TRP A 165 -7.50 8.17 -7.47
CA TRP A 165 -8.37 9.25 -6.98
C TRP A 165 -7.58 10.42 -6.38
N GLN A 166 -6.60 10.14 -5.52
CA GLN A 166 -5.72 11.16 -4.97
C GLN A 166 -4.96 11.92 -6.07
N LYS A 167 -4.58 11.23 -7.13
CA LYS A 167 -3.90 11.83 -8.28
C LYS A 167 -4.83 12.74 -9.09
N MET A 168 -6.04 12.27 -9.38
CA MET A 168 -7.08 13.07 -10.03
C MET A 168 -7.36 14.35 -9.25
N LYS A 169 -7.51 14.27 -7.93
CA LYS A 169 -7.71 15.45 -7.05
C LYS A 169 -6.51 16.41 -7.10
N ARG A 170 -5.30 15.90 -6.94
CA ARG A 170 -4.09 16.73 -6.92
C ARG A 170 -3.79 17.40 -8.25
N GLN A 171 -4.02 16.71 -9.36
CA GLN A 171 -3.78 17.21 -10.71
C GLN A 171 -5.00 17.94 -11.30
N ARG A 172 -6.13 17.93 -10.61
CA ARG A 172 -7.41 18.49 -11.08
C ARG A 172 -7.79 17.98 -12.48
N CYS A 173 -7.62 16.68 -12.73
CA CYS A 173 -7.89 16.04 -14.02
C CYS A 173 -8.88 14.88 -13.87
N GLY A 174 -9.50 14.46 -14.99
CA GLY A 174 -10.26 13.23 -15.06
C GLY A 174 -9.37 11.99 -15.07
N PHE A 175 -10.01 10.81 -15.10
CA PHE A 175 -9.31 9.52 -15.14
C PHE A 175 -8.32 9.43 -16.32
N GLU A 176 -8.68 9.95 -17.49
CA GLU A 176 -7.88 9.95 -18.70
C GLU A 176 -6.59 10.81 -18.58
N GLY A 177 -6.56 11.75 -17.65
CA GLY A 177 -5.39 12.56 -17.34
C GLY A 177 -4.37 11.85 -16.43
N VAL A 178 -4.68 10.65 -15.93
CA VAL A 178 -3.76 9.88 -15.09
C VAL A 178 -2.95 8.92 -15.95
N TYR A 179 -1.74 9.32 -16.34
CA TYR A 179 -0.90 8.57 -17.29
C TYR A 179 -0.21 7.33 -16.73
N ASP A 180 0.01 7.25 -15.41
CA ASP A 180 0.74 6.16 -14.76
C ASP A 180 -0.22 5.25 -13.97
N LEU A 181 -1.17 4.63 -14.65
CA LEU A 181 -2.16 3.72 -14.08
C LEU A 181 -1.56 2.39 -13.61
N PHE A 182 -0.38 2.04 -14.07
CA PHE A 182 0.30 0.81 -13.73
C PHE A 182 1.79 1.05 -13.49
N ALA A 183 2.41 0.10 -12.84
CA ALA A 183 3.83 0.00 -12.62
C ALA A 183 4.27 -1.44 -12.85
N ILE A 184 5.52 -1.68 -13.15
CA ILE A 184 6.11 -3.00 -13.02
C ILE A 184 7.01 -3.05 -11.79
N ARG A 185 7.24 -4.23 -11.27
CA ARG A 185 8.20 -4.48 -10.22
C ARG A 185 9.07 -5.66 -10.62
N ILE A 186 10.37 -5.45 -10.61
CA ILE A 186 11.37 -6.47 -10.82
C ILE A 186 11.89 -6.86 -9.43
N ILE A 187 11.72 -8.11 -9.07
CA ILE A 187 12.22 -8.67 -7.82
C ILE A 187 13.41 -9.52 -8.17
N ILE A 188 14.58 -9.17 -7.67
CA ILE A 188 15.83 -9.85 -7.95
C ILE A 188 16.00 -10.94 -6.88
N ASP A 189 16.39 -12.16 -7.31
CA ASP A 189 16.67 -13.28 -6.45
C ASP A 189 18.19 -13.49 -6.40
N CYS A 190 18.83 -12.82 -5.44
CA CYS A 190 20.28 -12.85 -5.27
C CYS A 190 20.67 -12.85 -3.77
N PRO A 191 21.92 -13.22 -3.43
CA PRO A 191 22.45 -13.05 -2.10
C PRO A 191 22.49 -11.58 -1.66
N ALA A 192 22.32 -11.31 -0.36
CA ALA A 192 22.25 -9.98 0.21
C ALA A 192 23.44 -9.08 -0.18
N GLU A 193 24.64 -9.65 -0.28
CA GLU A 193 25.87 -8.93 -0.64
C GLU A 193 25.84 -8.40 -2.08
N LYS A 194 24.99 -8.95 -2.95
CA LYS A 194 24.85 -8.59 -4.35
C LYS A 194 23.64 -7.72 -4.66
N GLU A 195 22.71 -7.59 -3.74
CA GLU A 195 21.42 -6.90 -3.95
C GLU A 195 21.60 -5.50 -4.57
N LYS A 196 22.46 -4.70 -3.96
CA LYS A 196 22.72 -3.34 -4.45
C LYS A 196 23.33 -3.34 -5.85
N GLN A 197 24.32 -4.19 -6.10
CA GLN A 197 24.99 -4.29 -7.39
C GLN A 197 24.01 -4.74 -8.49
N GLU A 198 23.24 -5.80 -8.24
CA GLU A 198 22.31 -6.33 -9.24
C GLU A 198 21.13 -5.37 -9.49
N CYS A 199 20.65 -4.66 -8.48
CA CYS A 199 19.65 -3.61 -8.67
C CYS A 199 20.15 -2.48 -9.59
N TRP A 200 21.39 -2.02 -9.43
CA TRP A 200 21.98 -1.02 -10.32
C TRP A 200 22.26 -1.57 -11.71
N GLN A 201 22.58 -2.85 -11.84
CA GLN A 201 22.70 -3.51 -13.14
C GLN A 201 21.35 -3.54 -13.88
N VAL A 202 20.26 -3.88 -13.19
CA VAL A 202 18.90 -3.80 -13.74
C VAL A 202 18.55 -2.38 -14.16
N TYR A 203 18.88 -1.38 -13.34
CA TYR A 203 18.71 0.03 -13.67
C TYR A 203 19.42 0.39 -15.00
N SER A 204 20.70 0.01 -15.13
CA SER A 204 21.46 0.26 -16.34
C SER A 204 20.81 -0.38 -17.58
N ILE A 205 20.44 -1.66 -17.49
CA ILE A 205 19.77 -2.38 -18.59
C ILE A 205 18.48 -1.69 -19.02
N ILE A 206 17.65 -1.25 -18.08
CA ILE A 206 16.38 -0.60 -18.40
C ILE A 206 16.59 0.79 -19.00
N THR A 207 17.56 1.55 -18.51
CA THR A 207 17.85 2.90 -19.03
C THR A 207 18.57 2.90 -20.36
N ASP A 208 19.24 1.80 -20.71
CA ASP A 208 19.76 1.57 -22.07
C ASP A 208 18.62 1.29 -23.07
N MET A 209 17.51 0.70 -22.61
CA MET A 209 16.37 0.36 -23.47
C MET A 209 15.35 1.50 -23.59
N TYR A 210 15.14 2.26 -22.50
CA TYR A 210 14.08 3.25 -22.38
C TYR A 210 14.62 4.53 -21.74
N GLN A 211 14.21 5.67 -22.28
CA GLN A 211 14.62 6.99 -21.76
C GLN A 211 14.08 7.22 -20.32
N PRO A 212 14.95 7.39 -19.32
CA PRO A 212 14.53 7.66 -17.95
C PRO A 212 14.10 9.11 -17.72
N ASN A 213 13.23 9.33 -16.75
CA ASN A 213 12.96 10.65 -16.21
C ASN A 213 13.84 10.89 -14.97
N PRO A 214 14.89 11.71 -15.05
CA PRO A 214 15.86 11.89 -13.97
C PRO A 214 15.24 12.45 -12.69
N LYS A 215 14.17 13.26 -12.80
CA LYS A 215 13.47 13.86 -11.68
C LYS A 215 12.66 12.84 -10.85
N ARG A 216 12.47 11.64 -11.38
CA ARG A 216 11.67 10.58 -10.76
C ARG A 216 12.48 9.38 -10.27
N LEU A 217 13.80 9.44 -10.30
CA LEU A 217 14.65 8.45 -9.65
C LEU A 217 14.50 8.56 -8.12
N ARG A 218 14.30 7.42 -7.46
CA ARG A 218 14.30 7.28 -6.00
C ARG A 218 15.21 6.13 -5.60
N ASP A 219 16.28 6.46 -4.94
CA ASP A 219 17.28 5.50 -4.43
C ASP A 219 17.02 5.22 -2.94
N TRP A 220 16.22 4.17 -2.71
CA TRP A 220 15.98 3.64 -1.36
C TRP A 220 16.91 2.46 -1.03
N LEU A 221 17.88 2.14 -1.90
CA LEU A 221 18.95 1.17 -1.59
C LEU A 221 20.09 1.84 -0.83
N SER A 222 20.47 3.04 -1.25
CA SER A 222 21.53 3.80 -0.55
C SER A 222 21.05 4.45 0.74
N VAL A 223 19.77 4.85 0.78
CA VAL A 223 19.12 5.44 1.95
C VAL A 223 17.75 4.76 2.14
N PRO A 224 17.71 3.62 2.87
CA PRO A 224 16.47 2.90 3.15
C PRO A 224 15.43 3.78 3.87
N LYS A 225 14.16 3.48 3.68
CA LYS A 225 13.08 4.13 4.43
C LYS A 225 13.14 3.72 5.90
N SER A 226 12.53 4.51 6.76
CA SER A 226 12.47 4.27 8.22
C SER A 226 11.85 2.93 8.61
N ASN A 227 11.09 2.29 7.71
CA ASN A 227 10.50 0.96 7.90
C ASN A 227 11.33 -0.17 7.26
N GLY A 228 12.59 0.08 6.90
CA GLY A 228 13.49 -0.90 6.28
C GLY A 228 13.17 -1.23 4.81
N TYR A 229 12.30 -0.45 4.14
CA TYR A 229 12.03 -0.67 2.72
C TYR A 229 13.21 -0.21 1.85
N GLU A 230 13.70 -1.12 1.02
CA GLU A 230 14.80 -0.91 0.08
C GLU A 230 14.33 -1.16 -1.35
N SER A 231 14.69 -0.28 -2.28
CA SER A 231 14.32 -0.40 -3.70
C SER A 231 14.92 0.75 -4.52
N LEU A 232 15.12 0.53 -5.83
CA LEU A 232 15.25 1.61 -6.81
C LEU A 232 13.89 1.83 -7.48
N HIS A 233 13.47 3.08 -7.58
CA HIS A 233 12.29 3.44 -8.39
C HIS A 233 12.72 4.37 -9.49
N ILE A 234 12.37 4.02 -10.71
CA ILE A 234 12.59 4.85 -11.90
C ILE A 234 11.27 5.03 -12.65
N THR A 235 11.20 6.04 -13.46
CA THR A 235 10.12 6.21 -14.44
C THR A 235 10.74 6.35 -15.79
N VAL A 236 10.34 5.51 -16.74
CA VAL A 236 10.88 5.48 -18.09
C VAL A 236 9.81 5.72 -19.14
N LEU A 237 10.20 6.25 -20.30
CA LEU A 237 9.32 6.40 -21.44
C LEU A 237 9.24 5.08 -22.20
N GLY A 238 8.17 4.33 -21.99
CA GLY A 238 7.90 3.05 -22.62
C GLY A 238 7.26 3.18 -24.02
N PRO A 239 6.82 2.06 -24.60
CA PRO A 239 6.12 2.04 -25.90
C PRO A 239 4.93 3.02 -25.90
N GLN A 240 4.55 3.48 -27.11
CA GLN A 240 3.44 4.43 -27.29
C GLN A 240 3.61 5.75 -26.50
N ASN A 241 4.86 6.14 -26.18
CA ASN A 241 5.17 7.36 -25.39
C ASN A 241 4.46 7.41 -24.03
N LYS A 242 4.27 6.27 -23.36
CA LYS A 242 3.66 6.20 -22.04
C LYS A 242 4.74 6.09 -20.97
N TRP A 243 4.63 6.90 -19.94
CA TRP A 243 5.49 6.80 -18.74
C TRP A 243 5.15 5.57 -17.94
N VAL A 244 6.15 4.74 -17.66
CA VAL A 244 6.04 3.53 -16.84
C VAL A 244 6.95 3.64 -15.63
N GLU A 245 6.40 3.38 -14.43
CA GLU A 245 7.17 3.26 -13.19
C GLU A 245 7.69 1.83 -13.07
N VAL A 246 8.99 1.71 -12.80
CA VAL A 246 9.70 0.43 -12.59
C VAL A 246 10.35 0.44 -11.23
#